data_16a06e54277526e7a8d40f7092b3e555
#
_entry.id   16a06e54277526e7a8d40f7092b3e555
#
_cell.length_a   1.000
_cell.length_b   1.000
_cell.length_c   1.000
_cell.angle_alpha   90.00
_cell.angle_beta   90.00
_cell.angle_gamma   90.00
#
_symmetry.space_group_name_H-M   'P 1'
#
loop_
_entity.id
_entity.type
_entity.pdbx_description
1 polymer ?
#
loop_
_entity_poly.entity_id
_entity_poly.type
_entity_poly.pdbx_seq_one_letter_code
_entity_poly.pdbx_strand_id
1 'polypeptide(L)'
;MCIRDSHKIDRNIGIMKAYSSCVGEGPFTCELFGEEAEKLRAAGGEYGAATGRPRRVGPFDVVASRYGCRAQGADEIALTKLDILDSLDEIPVTVAYELDGREIHDFPYGDVLEQAKPVNKMFKGWRTDISGCRKKEELPREALEYIAFIEEAVGVKIKYVSVGAERDQYIVL
;
A
#
# COMPACT_ATOMS: atom_id res chain seq x y z
N MET A 1 12.80 19.38 4.49
CA MET A 1 11.69 20.32 4.74
C MET A 1 12.04 21.19 5.92
N CYS A 2 11.90 22.50 5.82
CA CYS A 2 12.24 23.39 6.92
C CYS A 2 11.09 23.43 7.93
N ILE A 3 11.32 22.97 9.15
CA ILE A 3 10.31 22.91 10.23
C ILE A 3 9.63 24.27 10.49
N ARG A 4 10.32 25.36 10.17
CA ARG A 4 9.79 26.72 10.36
C ARG A 4 8.55 27.05 9.54
N ASP A 5 8.33 26.38 8.42
CA ASP A 5 7.22 26.65 7.50
C ASP A 5 6.05 25.67 7.63
N SER A 6 6.17 24.67 8.52
CA SER A 6 5.14 23.64 8.70
C SER A 6 3.77 24.19 9.11
N HIS A 7 3.73 25.32 9.83
CA HIS A 7 2.49 26.00 10.21
C HIS A 7 1.74 26.67 9.05
N LYS A 8 2.36 26.74 7.85
CA LYS A 8 1.74 27.26 6.63
C LYS A 8 1.20 26.13 5.72
N ILE A 9 1.32 24.88 6.15
CA ILE A 9 0.81 23.73 5.42
C ILE A 9 -0.61 23.47 5.89
N ASP A 10 -1.59 23.65 5.00
CA ASP A 10 -3.00 23.43 5.29
C ASP A 10 -3.36 21.93 5.31
N ARG A 11 -2.67 21.12 4.51
CA ARG A 11 -2.90 19.67 4.40
C ARG A 11 -1.61 18.92 4.10
N ASN A 12 -1.46 17.77 4.73
CA ASN A 12 -0.39 16.80 4.48
C ASN A 12 -0.99 15.56 3.82
N ILE A 13 -0.64 15.31 2.56
CA ILE A 13 -1.13 14.16 1.80
C ILE A 13 -0.06 13.08 1.81
N GLY A 14 -0.36 11.95 2.48
CA GLY A 14 0.46 10.75 2.44
C GLY A 14 0.31 10.03 1.09
N ILE A 15 1.41 9.66 0.45
CA ILE A 15 1.36 8.88 -0.79
C ILE A 15 1.71 7.43 -0.47
N MET A 16 0.81 6.51 -0.81
CA MET A 16 0.97 5.08 -0.59
C MET A 16 0.66 4.31 -1.87
N LYS A 17 1.37 3.22 -2.10
CA LYS A 17 0.98 2.25 -3.13
C LYS A 17 -0.11 1.33 -2.59
N ALA A 18 -0.94 0.78 -3.47
CA ALA A 18 -1.92 -0.25 -3.11
C ALA A 18 -1.29 -1.60 -2.70
N TYR A 19 0.02 -1.69 -2.70
CA TYR A 19 0.84 -2.81 -2.22
C TYR A 19 2.16 -2.26 -1.65
N SER A 20 2.93 -3.09 -0.94
CA SER A 20 4.19 -2.67 -0.35
C SER A 20 5.38 -2.93 -1.26
N SER A 21 6.36 -2.02 -1.25
CA SER A 21 7.67 -2.26 -1.89
C SER A 21 8.80 -1.65 -1.06
N CYS A 22 9.94 -2.32 -1.05
CA CYS A 22 11.10 -1.91 -0.29
C CYS A 22 12.37 -1.98 -1.14
N VAL A 23 13.33 -1.12 -0.86
CA VAL A 23 14.67 -1.11 -1.45
C VAL A 23 15.69 -1.29 -0.33
N GLY A 24 16.69 -2.13 -0.56
CA GLY A 24 17.75 -2.39 0.41
C GLY A 24 17.40 -3.52 1.38
N GLU A 25 18.29 -3.69 2.36
CA GLU A 25 18.20 -4.70 3.39
C GLU A 25 17.48 -4.13 4.62
N GLY A 26 17.00 -4.99 5.47
CA GLY A 26 16.25 -4.66 6.66
C GLY A 26 14.92 -5.40 6.72
N PRO A 27 14.23 -5.34 7.85
CA PRO A 27 12.99 -6.09 8.03
C PRO A 27 11.90 -5.60 7.07
N PHE A 28 11.23 -6.55 6.43
CA PHE A 28 10.08 -6.34 5.58
C PHE A 28 9.08 -7.46 5.86
N THR A 29 8.29 -7.29 6.89
CA THR A 29 7.44 -8.33 7.50
C THR A 29 6.51 -9.02 6.50
N CYS A 30 5.94 -8.27 5.56
CA CYS A 30 4.99 -8.80 4.57
C CYS A 30 5.65 -9.17 3.22
N GLU A 31 6.96 -9.38 3.17
CA GLU A 31 7.67 -9.69 1.91
C GLU A 31 7.17 -10.98 1.27
N LEU A 32 6.87 -10.90 -0.02
CA LEU A 32 6.58 -12.05 -0.88
C LEU A 32 7.85 -12.60 -1.51
N PHE A 33 7.85 -13.90 -1.77
CA PHE A 33 8.94 -14.62 -2.38
C PHE A 33 8.45 -15.46 -3.57
N GLY A 34 9.41 -15.91 -4.39
CA GLY A 34 9.11 -16.80 -5.51
C GLY A 34 8.24 -16.17 -6.59
N GLU A 35 7.36 -16.97 -7.16
CA GLU A 35 6.55 -16.60 -8.34
C GLU A 35 5.56 -15.46 -8.07
N GLU A 36 4.98 -15.41 -6.89
CA GLU A 36 4.03 -14.34 -6.51
C GLU A 36 4.72 -12.97 -6.45
N ALA A 37 5.93 -12.94 -5.84
CA ALA A 37 6.73 -11.73 -5.82
C ALA A 37 7.12 -11.29 -7.23
N GLU A 38 7.49 -12.23 -8.10
CA GLU A 38 7.88 -11.90 -9.48
C GLU A 38 6.72 -11.35 -10.29
N LYS A 39 5.52 -11.95 -10.17
CA LYS A 39 4.30 -11.45 -10.83
C LYS A 39 3.99 -10.01 -10.40
N LEU A 40 3.99 -9.74 -9.09
CA LEU A 40 3.70 -8.40 -8.57
C LEU A 40 4.79 -7.39 -8.98
N ARG A 41 6.05 -7.80 -8.94
CA ARG A 41 7.20 -6.98 -9.34
C ARG A 41 7.14 -6.61 -10.83
N ALA A 42 6.86 -7.58 -11.69
CA ALA A 42 6.74 -7.37 -13.12
C ALA A 42 5.56 -6.45 -13.46
N ALA A 43 4.38 -6.73 -12.88
CA ALA A 43 3.18 -5.91 -13.08
C ALA A 43 3.40 -4.46 -12.61
N GLY A 44 4.01 -4.27 -11.44
CA GLY A 44 4.27 -2.96 -10.86
C GLY A 44 5.49 -2.23 -11.43
N GLY A 45 6.30 -2.87 -12.28
CA GLY A 45 7.56 -2.29 -12.73
C GLY A 45 8.52 -2.01 -11.58
N GLU A 46 8.54 -2.88 -10.56
CA GLU A 46 9.29 -2.66 -9.33
C GLU A 46 10.77 -3.05 -9.50
N TYR A 47 11.44 -2.25 -10.32
CA TYR A 47 12.89 -2.32 -10.58
C TYR A 47 13.53 -0.94 -10.37
N GLY A 48 14.78 -0.92 -9.98
CA GLY A 48 15.54 0.33 -9.81
C GLY A 48 15.75 1.01 -11.16
N ALA A 49 15.37 2.28 -11.29
CA ALA A 49 15.45 3.02 -12.55
C ALA A 49 16.87 3.08 -13.15
N ALA A 50 17.89 3.23 -12.30
CA ALA A 50 19.27 3.33 -12.74
C ALA A 50 19.98 1.97 -12.86
N THR A 51 19.64 1.00 -12.00
CA THR A 51 20.39 -0.25 -11.86
C THR A 51 19.64 -1.48 -12.35
N GLY A 52 18.35 -1.38 -12.62
CA GLY A 52 17.49 -2.52 -12.92
C GLY A 52 17.33 -3.52 -11.76
N ARG A 53 17.84 -3.23 -10.56
CA ARG A 53 17.76 -4.16 -9.42
C ARG A 53 16.30 -4.39 -9.02
N PRO A 54 15.88 -5.65 -8.83
CA PRO A 54 14.54 -5.97 -8.40
C PRO A 54 14.30 -5.41 -7.00
N ARG A 55 13.15 -4.76 -6.80
CA ARG A 55 12.69 -4.35 -5.48
C ARG A 55 12.02 -5.51 -4.77
N ARG A 56 12.10 -5.52 -3.46
CA ARG A 56 11.31 -6.40 -2.60
C ARG A 56 9.86 -5.91 -2.64
N VAL A 57 8.91 -6.82 -2.72
CA VAL A 57 7.47 -6.50 -2.83
C VAL A 57 6.66 -7.35 -1.86
N GLY A 58 5.49 -6.87 -1.49
CA GLY A 58 4.58 -7.56 -0.59
C GLY A 58 3.17 -6.99 -0.64
N PRO A 59 2.21 -7.59 0.07
CA PRO A 59 0.87 -7.06 0.26
C PRO A 59 0.89 -5.63 0.82
N PHE A 60 -0.25 -4.95 0.73
CA PHE A 60 -0.42 -3.73 1.49
C PHE A 60 -0.32 -4.04 2.99
N ASP A 61 0.51 -3.28 3.69
CA ASP A 61 0.76 -3.45 5.12
C ASP A 61 0.05 -2.36 5.92
N VAL A 62 -1.05 -2.73 6.57
CA VAL A 62 -1.85 -1.82 7.39
C VAL A 62 -1.09 -1.33 8.60
N VAL A 63 -0.31 -2.23 9.25
CA VAL A 63 0.41 -1.91 10.49
C VAL A 63 1.47 -0.84 10.22
N ALA A 64 2.32 -1.06 9.22
CA ALA A 64 3.35 -0.12 8.81
C ALA A 64 2.75 1.18 8.26
N SER A 65 1.69 1.09 7.45
CA SER A 65 1.04 2.26 6.85
C SER A 65 0.37 3.15 7.89
N ARG A 66 -0.32 2.57 8.86
CA ARG A 66 -0.92 3.30 9.99
C ARG A 66 0.14 4.03 10.81
N TYR A 67 1.25 3.34 11.12
CA TYR A 67 2.38 3.97 11.79
C TYR A 67 2.97 5.12 10.97
N GLY A 68 3.20 4.91 9.67
CA GLY A 68 3.71 5.94 8.77
C GLY A 68 2.82 7.17 8.68
N CYS A 69 1.50 6.99 8.60
CA CYS A 69 0.54 8.10 8.61
C CYS A 69 0.60 8.91 9.91
N ARG A 70 0.65 8.23 11.06
CA ARG A 70 0.78 8.89 12.37
C ARG A 70 2.08 9.66 12.49
N ALA A 71 3.20 9.05 12.09
CA ALA A 71 4.52 9.67 12.17
C ALA A 71 4.67 10.90 11.26
N GLN A 72 3.99 10.91 10.12
CA GLN A 72 4.01 12.03 9.16
C GLN A 72 2.91 13.05 9.41
N GLY A 73 1.93 12.77 10.25
CA GLY A 73 0.76 13.61 10.45
C GLY A 73 -0.05 13.76 9.16
N ALA A 74 -0.29 12.64 8.46
CA ALA A 74 -1.05 12.65 7.21
C ALA A 74 -2.54 12.94 7.48
N ASP A 75 -3.07 13.95 6.81
CA ASP A 75 -4.49 14.33 6.87
C ASP A 75 -5.33 13.55 5.84
N GLU A 76 -4.75 13.27 4.69
CA GLU A 76 -5.36 12.56 3.56
C GLU A 76 -4.33 11.61 2.92
N ILE A 77 -4.80 10.61 2.16
CA ILE A 77 -3.98 9.66 1.42
C ILE A 77 -4.26 9.77 -0.08
N ALA A 78 -3.19 9.68 -0.86
CA ALA A 78 -3.22 9.32 -2.26
C ALA A 78 -2.77 7.86 -2.40
N LEU A 79 -3.72 6.96 -2.66
CA LEU A 79 -3.47 5.54 -2.91
C LEU A 79 -3.11 5.36 -4.39
N THR A 80 -1.89 4.92 -4.67
CA THR A 80 -1.36 4.82 -6.03
C THR A 80 -1.22 3.37 -6.48
N LYS A 81 -1.13 3.16 -7.79
CA LYS A 81 -0.88 1.84 -8.40
C LYS A 81 -1.96 0.80 -8.07
N LEU A 82 -3.22 1.21 -7.99
CA LEU A 82 -4.33 0.28 -7.78
C LEU A 82 -4.49 -0.67 -8.97
N ASP A 83 -4.27 -0.18 -10.19
CA ASP A 83 -4.27 -0.90 -11.45
C ASP A 83 -3.33 -2.12 -11.50
N ILE A 84 -2.26 -2.11 -10.72
CA ILE A 84 -1.32 -3.23 -10.66
C ILE A 84 -1.95 -4.51 -10.10
N LEU A 85 -3.04 -4.38 -9.34
CA LEU A 85 -3.75 -5.50 -8.74
C LEU A 85 -4.87 -6.07 -9.63
N ASP A 86 -5.10 -5.50 -10.81
CA ASP A 86 -6.21 -5.83 -11.73
C ASP A 86 -6.29 -7.31 -12.13
N SER A 87 -5.13 -7.97 -12.23
CA SER A 87 -5.06 -9.37 -12.69
C SER A 87 -5.18 -10.41 -11.57
N LEU A 88 -5.22 -9.98 -10.32
CA LEU A 88 -5.23 -10.89 -9.17
C LEU A 88 -6.64 -11.45 -8.91
N ASP A 89 -6.71 -12.75 -8.59
CA ASP A 89 -7.93 -13.39 -8.12
C ASP A 89 -8.25 -13.06 -6.68
N GLU A 90 -7.19 -13.05 -5.86
CA GLU A 90 -7.22 -12.72 -4.44
C GLU A 90 -6.10 -11.75 -4.11
N ILE A 91 -6.40 -10.77 -3.28
CA ILE A 91 -5.47 -9.72 -2.88
C ILE A 91 -5.23 -9.83 -1.38
N PRO A 92 -4.05 -10.26 -0.96
CA PRO A 92 -3.68 -10.27 0.45
C PRO A 92 -3.47 -8.84 0.98
N VAL A 93 -3.85 -8.61 2.22
CA VAL A 93 -3.56 -7.39 3.00
C VAL A 93 -3.05 -7.81 4.36
N THR A 94 -1.87 -7.37 4.76
CA THR A 94 -1.34 -7.61 6.09
C THR A 94 -2.04 -6.69 7.08
N VAL A 95 -2.86 -7.28 7.97
CA VAL A 95 -3.74 -6.55 8.90
C VAL A 95 -3.17 -6.47 10.31
N ALA A 96 -2.28 -7.39 10.65
CA ALA A 96 -1.61 -7.48 11.93
C ALA A 96 -0.29 -8.22 11.77
N TYR A 97 0.52 -8.25 12.82
CA TYR A 97 1.68 -9.13 12.91
C TYR A 97 1.50 -10.14 14.05
N GLU A 98 2.02 -11.34 13.86
CA GLU A 98 2.19 -12.33 14.92
C GLU A 98 3.60 -12.22 15.48
N LEU A 99 3.70 -12.11 16.81
CA LEU A 99 4.94 -12.11 17.57
C LEU A 99 4.77 -12.95 18.82
N ASP A 100 5.61 -13.96 19.01
CA ASP A 100 5.55 -14.89 20.16
C ASP A 100 4.16 -15.51 20.37
N GLY A 101 3.47 -15.87 19.27
CA GLY A 101 2.14 -16.45 19.29
C GLY A 101 1.01 -15.46 19.68
N ARG A 102 1.28 -14.16 19.65
CA ARG A 102 0.30 -13.09 19.89
C ARG A 102 0.16 -12.20 18.68
N GLU A 103 -1.06 -11.85 18.36
CA GLU A 103 -1.37 -10.88 17.33
C GLU A 103 -1.16 -9.46 17.87
N ILE A 104 -0.41 -8.65 17.13
CA ILE A 104 -0.14 -7.24 17.44
C ILE A 104 -0.54 -6.35 16.28
N HIS A 105 -1.11 -5.19 16.59
CA HIS A 105 -1.59 -4.20 15.63
C HIS A 105 -0.76 -2.91 15.62
N ASP A 106 0.13 -2.75 16.58
CA ASP A 106 1.07 -1.63 16.65
C ASP A 106 2.40 -2.04 16.01
N PHE A 107 3.04 -1.09 15.35
CA PHE A 107 4.31 -1.30 14.66
C PHE A 107 5.44 -1.51 15.69
N PRO A 108 6.10 -2.68 15.72
CA PRO A 108 7.15 -2.97 16.68
C PRO A 108 8.46 -2.25 16.33
N TYR A 109 9.35 -2.12 17.32
CA TYR A 109 10.62 -1.40 17.18
C TYR A 109 11.82 -2.35 17.03
N GLY A 110 12.83 -1.91 16.29
CA GLY A 110 14.14 -2.54 16.23
C GLY A 110 14.09 -4.03 15.83
N ASP A 111 14.90 -4.83 16.50
CA ASP A 111 15.09 -6.27 16.23
C ASP A 111 13.82 -7.11 16.39
N VAL A 112 12.83 -6.58 17.11
CA VAL A 112 11.52 -7.25 17.29
C VAL A 112 10.77 -7.37 15.97
N LEU A 113 10.91 -6.38 15.08
CA LEU A 113 10.27 -6.41 13.75
C LEU A 113 10.78 -7.56 12.88
N GLU A 114 12.03 -7.99 13.05
CA GLU A 114 12.62 -9.11 12.30
C GLU A 114 11.98 -10.47 12.64
N GLN A 115 11.42 -10.58 13.85
CA GLN A 115 10.78 -11.80 14.34
C GLN A 115 9.27 -11.84 14.04
N ALA A 116 8.70 -10.71 13.65
CA ALA A 116 7.29 -10.57 13.37
C ALA A 116 6.91 -11.29 12.07
N LYS A 117 5.76 -11.97 12.06
CA LYS A 117 5.18 -12.64 10.90
C LYS A 117 3.91 -11.92 10.46
N PRO A 118 3.62 -11.80 9.14
CA PRO A 118 2.42 -11.14 8.67
C PRO A 118 1.17 -11.99 8.95
N VAL A 119 0.12 -11.35 9.42
CA VAL A 119 -1.24 -11.91 9.48
C VAL A 119 -2.04 -11.27 8.35
N ASN A 120 -2.40 -12.08 7.35
CA ASN A 120 -3.04 -11.60 6.15
C ASN A 120 -4.55 -11.86 6.15
N LYS A 121 -5.30 -10.86 5.68
CA LYS A 121 -6.70 -10.98 5.28
C LYS A 121 -6.77 -10.99 3.75
N MET A 122 -7.53 -11.93 3.18
CA MET A 122 -7.70 -12.05 1.74
C MET A 122 -8.91 -11.25 1.28
N PHE A 123 -8.73 -10.48 0.21
CA PHE A 123 -9.79 -9.77 -0.50
C PHE A 123 -9.98 -10.38 -1.87
N LYS A 124 -11.22 -10.39 -2.37
CA LYS A 124 -11.49 -10.80 -3.73
C LYS A 124 -10.93 -9.77 -4.70
N GLY A 125 -10.18 -10.22 -5.70
CA GLY A 125 -9.72 -9.39 -6.79
C GLY A 125 -10.85 -9.03 -7.76
N TRP A 126 -10.69 -7.94 -8.49
CA TRP A 126 -11.72 -7.46 -9.43
C TRP A 126 -11.52 -7.94 -10.87
N ARG A 127 -10.33 -8.39 -11.25
CA ARG A 127 -10.02 -8.96 -12.58
C ARG A 127 -10.50 -8.13 -13.77
N THR A 128 -10.45 -6.84 -13.62
CA THR A 128 -10.92 -5.87 -14.61
C THR A 128 -9.91 -4.76 -14.73
N ASP A 129 -9.55 -4.39 -15.96
CA ASP A 129 -8.71 -3.22 -16.21
C ASP A 129 -9.44 -1.95 -15.77
N ILE A 130 -8.89 -1.26 -14.77
CA ILE A 130 -9.43 -0.02 -14.23
C ILE A 130 -8.72 1.23 -14.75
N SER A 131 -7.74 1.09 -15.64
CA SER A 131 -6.93 2.20 -16.15
C SER A 131 -7.73 3.29 -16.88
N GLY A 132 -8.91 2.92 -17.38
CA GLY A 132 -9.88 3.81 -18.03
C GLY A 132 -10.80 4.56 -17.07
N CYS A 133 -10.90 4.15 -15.80
CA CYS A 133 -11.80 4.76 -14.82
C CYS A 133 -11.35 6.19 -14.46
N ARG A 134 -12.29 7.11 -14.36
CA ARG A 134 -12.05 8.50 -13.95
C ARG A 134 -12.97 8.96 -12.82
N LYS A 135 -13.97 8.14 -12.48
CA LYS A 135 -14.94 8.41 -11.42
C LYS A 135 -15.06 7.20 -10.50
N LYS A 136 -15.45 7.44 -9.26
CA LYS A 136 -15.64 6.40 -8.24
C LYS A 136 -16.63 5.31 -8.69
N GLU A 137 -17.71 5.72 -9.34
CA GLU A 137 -18.81 4.85 -9.78
C GLU A 137 -18.40 3.88 -10.91
N GLU A 138 -17.27 4.14 -11.56
CA GLU A 138 -16.71 3.30 -12.63
C GLU A 138 -15.83 2.17 -12.10
N LEU A 139 -15.42 2.25 -10.82
CA LEU A 139 -14.60 1.22 -10.19
C LEU A 139 -15.43 -0.03 -9.86
N PRO A 140 -14.88 -1.23 -10.06
CA PRO A 140 -15.48 -2.48 -9.60
C PRO A 140 -15.78 -2.44 -8.10
N ARG A 141 -16.83 -3.15 -7.70
CA ARG A 141 -17.24 -3.23 -6.29
C ARG A 141 -16.12 -3.72 -5.39
N GLU A 142 -15.39 -4.75 -5.82
CA GLU A 142 -14.27 -5.33 -5.09
C GLU A 142 -13.14 -4.33 -4.86
N ALA A 143 -12.85 -3.47 -5.86
CA ALA A 143 -11.87 -2.40 -5.72
C ALA A 143 -12.33 -1.33 -4.72
N LEU A 144 -13.63 -0.98 -4.72
CA LEU A 144 -14.19 -0.07 -3.73
C LEU A 144 -14.17 -0.65 -2.31
N GLU A 145 -14.46 -1.95 -2.16
CA GLU A 145 -14.36 -2.66 -0.87
C GLU A 145 -12.91 -2.69 -0.35
N TYR A 146 -11.94 -2.89 -1.23
CA TYR A 146 -10.51 -2.84 -0.91
C TYR A 146 -10.08 -1.44 -0.42
N ILE A 147 -10.44 -0.39 -1.17
CA ILE A 147 -10.16 1.01 -0.81
C ILE A 147 -10.79 1.38 0.53
N ALA A 148 -12.07 1.05 0.72
CA ALA A 148 -12.80 1.35 1.96
C ALA A 148 -12.16 0.65 3.17
N PHE A 149 -11.75 -0.60 3.00
CA PHE A 149 -11.06 -1.32 4.07
C PHE A 149 -9.72 -0.67 4.44
N ILE A 150 -8.90 -0.29 3.45
CA ILE A 150 -7.61 0.39 3.72
C ILE A 150 -7.84 1.71 4.45
N GLU A 151 -8.80 2.51 3.99
CA GLU A 151 -9.16 3.79 4.62
C GLU A 151 -9.53 3.60 6.10
N GLU A 152 -10.42 2.65 6.39
CA GLU A 152 -10.84 2.32 7.76
C GLU A 152 -9.67 1.79 8.60
N ALA A 153 -8.91 0.84 8.06
CA ALA A 153 -7.85 0.16 8.78
C ALA A 153 -6.65 1.08 9.09
N VAL A 154 -6.29 1.97 8.17
CA VAL A 154 -5.22 2.97 8.38
C VAL A 154 -5.70 4.13 9.24
N GLY A 155 -7.00 4.45 9.19
CA GLY A 155 -7.63 5.54 9.96
C GLY A 155 -7.37 6.93 9.37
N VAL A 156 -7.04 7.02 8.07
CA VAL A 156 -6.83 8.28 7.35
C VAL A 156 -7.57 8.22 6.02
N LYS A 157 -8.30 9.27 5.67
CA LYS A 157 -9.14 9.33 4.47
C LYS A 157 -8.33 9.18 3.19
N ILE A 158 -8.75 8.27 2.31
CA ILE A 158 -8.22 8.17 0.96
C ILE A 158 -8.95 9.18 0.08
N LYS A 159 -8.24 10.21 -0.36
CA LYS A 159 -8.77 11.29 -1.19
C LYS A 159 -8.56 11.07 -2.67
N TYR A 160 -7.44 10.46 -3.02
CA TYR A 160 -7.03 10.24 -4.40
C TYR A 160 -6.68 8.77 -4.60
N VAL A 161 -7.09 8.22 -5.74
CA VAL A 161 -6.74 6.85 -6.16
C VAL A 161 -6.17 6.91 -7.56
N SER A 162 -4.92 6.45 -7.75
CA SER A 162 -4.33 6.34 -9.09
C SER A 162 -4.64 4.96 -9.68
N VAL A 163 -5.08 4.98 -10.91
CA VAL A 163 -5.49 3.82 -11.73
C VAL A 163 -4.60 3.62 -12.96
N GLY A 164 -3.44 4.25 -12.97
CA GLY A 164 -2.46 4.15 -14.04
C GLY A 164 -1.30 5.13 -13.87
N ALA A 165 -0.37 5.13 -14.82
CA ALA A 165 0.86 5.91 -14.78
C ALA A 165 0.71 7.34 -15.34
N GLU A 166 -0.31 7.59 -16.14
CA GLU A 166 -0.50 8.87 -16.81
C GLU A 166 -1.07 9.92 -15.84
N ARG A 167 -0.82 11.18 -16.15
CA ARG A 167 -1.17 12.31 -15.29
C ARG A 167 -2.66 12.43 -14.99
N ASP A 168 -3.51 12.00 -15.89
CA ASP A 168 -4.98 12.05 -15.80
C ASP A 168 -5.61 10.75 -15.28
N GLN A 169 -4.79 9.70 -15.02
CA GLN A 169 -5.25 8.41 -14.54
C GLN A 169 -5.38 8.37 -13.00
N TYR A 170 -6.23 9.25 -12.48
CA TYR A 170 -6.58 9.24 -11.06
C TYR A 170 -8.06 9.61 -10.83
N ILE A 171 -8.57 9.19 -9.70
CA ILE A 171 -9.94 9.42 -9.24
C ILE A 171 -9.88 10.21 -7.93
N VAL A 172 -10.74 11.20 -7.78
CA VAL A 172 -10.98 11.91 -6.52
C VAL A 172 -12.20 11.28 -5.85
N LEU A 173 -12.03 10.76 -4.62
CA LEU A 173 -13.08 10.11 -3.84
C LEU A 173 -13.86 11.09 -2.94
#